data_d034b5dcaabe4b823878f2043d0f8aa5
#
_entry.id   d034b5dcaabe4b823878f2043d0f8aa5
#
_cell.length_a   1.000
_cell.length_b   1.000
_cell.length_c   1.000
_cell.angle_alpha   90.00
_cell.angle_beta   90.00
_cell.angle_gamma   90.00
#
_symmetry.space_group_name_H-M   'P 1'
#
loop_
_entity.id
_entity.type
_entity.pdbx_description
1 polymer ?
#
loop_
_entity_poly.entity_id
_entity_poly.type
_entity_poly.pdbx_seq_one_letter_code
_entity_poly.pdbx_strand_id
1 'polypeptide(L)'
;MKNKLNKIWGDFPITVKVTLWYTVFVVILISIMLTVSFTVANKMTGDLNHRELMEAVIEMTVEMVSDPNEFDEFDDGIYFVKYNSEGIEMGGMSPRGFDLTLKYKENTVRTYEKNGEKYYYFDKKIDNSGGEWVRGIVPVNQLSDEVSKLLIIILILSPLLLLIIVYGGYRIVKKALNPVAKISDTASEIQKNGDFSKRIKIDEGKDEIHRMAETFNEMLNSLENSYTHEKQFSSDVSHELRTPVSVILTESQYSLEYADTVEEAKDSFSVIQRQAKRMSELINQIMELSKIEKQTVIELQKINFSETMEKILEDYKNLLSEKNIKISKNIEQNIFINADKVMIERLLDNLLNNAMKFTKDKINVKLYSEDENCVMEIEDNGIGIPEEDKNLIWGRFYQVNDSRNKKVNKGFGLGLSLVAKIIEQHNASIDVESELNKGTKFIAKFIKTE
;
A
#
# COMPACT_ATOMS: atom_id res chain seq x y z
N MET A 1 -16.10 25.20 21.96
CA MET A 1 -16.16 23.80 22.43
C MET A 1 -15.84 22.81 21.35
N LYS A 2 -16.41 22.90 20.14
CA LYS A 2 -16.11 22.00 18.97
C LYS A 2 -14.62 21.89 18.60
N ASN A 3 -13.87 23.00 18.58
CA ASN A 3 -12.43 22.99 18.22
C ASN A 3 -11.53 22.32 19.27
N LYS A 4 -11.90 22.32 20.56
CA LYS A 4 -11.14 21.61 21.61
C LYS A 4 -11.40 20.10 21.55
N LEU A 5 -12.63 19.68 21.28
CA LEU A 5 -12.99 18.27 21.10
C LEU A 5 -12.32 17.66 19.87
N ASN A 6 -12.31 18.38 18.73
CA ASN A 6 -11.63 17.92 17.51
C ASN A 6 -10.10 17.78 17.67
N LYS A 7 -9.49 18.64 18.49
CA LYS A 7 -8.04 18.56 18.78
C LYS A 7 -7.72 17.35 19.67
N ILE A 8 -8.51 17.14 20.73
CA ILE A 8 -8.36 15.97 21.61
C ILE A 8 -8.62 14.67 20.85
N TRP A 9 -9.64 14.65 19.97
CA TRP A 9 -9.94 13.49 19.14
C TRP A 9 -8.83 13.21 18.10
N GLY A 10 -8.16 14.27 17.60
CA GLY A 10 -7.01 14.16 16.68
C GLY A 10 -5.85 13.36 17.28
N ASP A 11 -5.57 13.55 18.56
CA ASP A 11 -4.39 13.01 19.25
C ASP A 11 -4.53 11.53 19.66
N PHE A 12 -5.73 10.94 19.61
CA PHE A 12 -5.91 9.52 19.93
C PHE A 12 -5.37 8.61 18.82
N PRO A 13 -4.69 7.49 19.17
CA PRO A 13 -4.31 6.45 18.22
C PRO A 13 -5.53 5.91 17.46
N ILE A 14 -5.32 5.52 16.20
CA ILE A 14 -6.37 4.96 15.33
C ILE A 14 -7.04 3.75 16.01
N THR A 15 -6.27 2.91 16.70
CA THR A 15 -6.77 1.76 17.47
C THR A 15 -7.83 2.16 18.48
N VAL A 16 -7.62 3.25 19.22
CA VAL A 16 -8.57 3.77 20.22
C VAL A 16 -9.82 4.33 19.54
N LYS A 17 -9.66 5.09 18.46
CA LYS A 17 -10.77 5.65 17.69
C LYS A 17 -11.70 4.55 17.14
N VAL A 18 -11.13 3.54 16.51
CA VAL A 18 -11.88 2.40 15.96
C VAL A 18 -12.58 1.62 17.06
N THR A 19 -11.87 1.32 18.16
CA THR A 19 -12.46 0.60 19.30
C THR A 19 -13.61 1.38 19.89
N LEU A 20 -13.51 2.70 20.04
CA LEU A 20 -14.56 3.53 20.59
C LEU A 20 -15.80 3.58 19.69
N TRP A 21 -15.63 3.76 18.39
CA TRP A 21 -16.74 3.70 17.42
C TRP A 21 -17.48 2.37 17.45
N TYR A 22 -16.73 1.28 17.40
CA TYR A 22 -17.26 -0.06 17.49
C TYR A 22 -17.98 -0.30 18.84
N THR A 23 -17.42 0.17 19.97
CA THR A 23 -18.05 0.06 21.28
C THR A 23 -19.39 0.79 21.32
N VAL A 24 -19.45 2.02 20.82
CA VAL A 24 -20.70 2.79 20.72
C VAL A 24 -21.74 2.04 19.89
N PHE A 25 -21.34 1.48 18.77
CA PHE A 25 -22.23 0.69 17.91
C PHE A 25 -22.80 -0.54 18.64
N VAL A 26 -21.95 -1.28 19.38
CA VAL A 26 -22.37 -2.44 20.16
C VAL A 26 -23.33 -2.04 21.29
N VAL A 27 -23.05 -0.93 21.97
CA VAL A 27 -23.97 -0.41 23.03
C VAL A 27 -25.34 -0.06 22.46
N ILE A 28 -25.39 0.58 21.29
CA ILE A 28 -26.66 0.88 20.60
C ILE A 28 -27.42 -0.41 20.27
N LEU A 29 -26.74 -1.43 19.71
CA LEU A 29 -27.36 -2.72 19.39
C LEU A 29 -27.92 -3.42 20.63
N ILE A 30 -27.16 -3.46 21.73
CA ILE A 30 -27.61 -4.03 23.01
C ILE A 30 -28.84 -3.26 23.55
N SER A 31 -28.83 -1.93 23.47
CA SER A 31 -29.94 -1.09 23.91
C SER A 31 -31.21 -1.35 23.08
N ILE A 32 -31.09 -1.47 21.77
CA ILE A 32 -32.20 -1.80 20.90
C ILE A 32 -32.73 -3.21 21.22
N MET A 33 -31.85 -4.18 21.39
CA MET A 33 -32.22 -5.56 21.73
C MET A 33 -32.97 -5.63 23.06
N LEU A 34 -32.47 -4.95 24.09
CA LEU A 34 -33.13 -4.89 25.38
C LEU A 34 -34.52 -4.22 25.31
N THR A 35 -34.64 -3.13 24.56
CA THR A 35 -35.94 -2.43 24.38
C THR A 35 -36.93 -3.32 23.65
N VAL A 36 -36.53 -4.00 22.59
CA VAL A 36 -37.38 -4.94 21.86
C VAL A 36 -37.79 -6.12 22.74
N SER A 37 -36.83 -6.73 23.44
CA SER A 37 -37.12 -7.85 24.37
C SER A 37 -38.11 -7.45 25.46
N PHE A 38 -37.93 -6.27 26.08
CA PHE A 38 -38.84 -5.75 27.06
C PHE A 38 -40.25 -5.51 26.51
N THR A 39 -40.33 -4.92 25.31
CA THR A 39 -41.64 -4.67 24.65
C THR A 39 -42.38 -5.96 24.31
N VAL A 40 -41.66 -6.95 23.78
CA VAL A 40 -42.20 -8.26 23.42
C VAL A 40 -42.65 -9.01 24.68
N ALA A 41 -41.83 -9.00 25.75
CA ALA A 41 -42.16 -9.65 27.00
C ALA A 41 -43.44 -9.07 27.61
N ASN A 42 -43.56 -7.72 27.69
CA ASN A 42 -44.76 -7.04 28.19
C ASN A 42 -46.00 -7.41 27.35
N LYS A 43 -45.89 -7.47 26.03
CA LYS A 43 -47.02 -7.84 25.16
C LYS A 43 -47.45 -9.29 25.39
N MET A 44 -46.48 -10.22 25.43
CA MET A 44 -46.77 -11.64 25.64
C MET A 44 -47.45 -11.88 27.01
N THR A 45 -46.96 -11.23 28.07
CA THR A 45 -47.56 -11.33 29.39
C THR A 45 -49.03 -10.82 29.38
N GLY A 46 -49.28 -9.70 28.70
CA GLY A 46 -50.64 -9.19 28.52
C GLY A 46 -51.57 -10.15 27.77
N ASP A 47 -51.10 -10.74 26.66
CA ASP A 47 -51.90 -11.69 25.85
C ASP A 47 -52.17 -13.00 26.61
N LEU A 48 -51.22 -13.50 27.41
CA LEU A 48 -51.39 -14.67 28.28
C LEU A 48 -52.43 -14.39 29.39
N ASN A 49 -52.29 -13.28 30.12
CA ASN A 49 -53.24 -12.91 31.16
C ASN A 49 -54.68 -12.77 30.61
N HIS A 50 -54.86 -12.26 29.40
CA HIS A 50 -56.18 -12.18 28.75
C HIS A 50 -56.75 -13.58 28.47
N ARG A 51 -55.94 -14.51 28.01
CA ARG A 51 -56.37 -15.87 27.70
C ARG A 51 -56.73 -16.65 28.95
N GLU A 52 -55.83 -16.65 29.92
CA GLU A 52 -56.03 -17.31 31.22
C GLU A 52 -57.30 -16.79 31.94
N LEU A 53 -57.48 -15.46 31.97
CA LEU A 53 -58.69 -14.84 32.52
C LEU A 53 -59.98 -15.30 31.82
N MET A 54 -59.96 -15.35 30.48
CA MET A 54 -61.14 -15.82 29.71
C MET A 54 -61.41 -17.30 29.95
N GLU A 55 -60.39 -18.15 29.92
CA GLU A 55 -60.53 -19.59 30.15
C GLU A 55 -61.07 -19.87 31.56
N ALA A 56 -60.48 -19.26 32.59
CA ALA A 56 -60.91 -19.43 33.99
C ALA A 56 -62.37 -18.98 34.21
N VAL A 57 -62.77 -17.83 33.66
CA VAL A 57 -64.16 -17.36 33.82
C VAL A 57 -65.14 -18.24 33.06
N ILE A 58 -64.79 -18.76 31.90
CA ILE A 58 -65.63 -19.71 31.17
C ILE A 58 -65.74 -21.03 31.93
N GLU A 59 -64.66 -21.58 32.43
CA GLU A 59 -64.62 -22.78 33.26
C GLU A 59 -65.52 -22.62 34.50
N MET A 60 -65.32 -21.55 35.27
CA MET A 60 -66.17 -21.22 36.43
C MET A 60 -67.65 -21.16 36.06
N THR A 61 -68.04 -20.53 34.95
CA THR A 61 -69.44 -20.45 34.55
C THR A 61 -70.02 -21.81 34.14
N VAL A 62 -69.20 -22.74 33.62
CA VAL A 62 -69.65 -24.12 33.28
C VAL A 62 -69.81 -24.97 34.54
N GLU A 63 -68.88 -24.86 35.50
CA GLU A 63 -68.96 -25.53 36.80
C GLU A 63 -70.20 -25.12 37.57
N MET A 64 -70.52 -23.85 37.62
CA MET A 64 -71.72 -23.31 38.25
C MET A 64 -73.01 -23.77 37.60
N VAL A 65 -73.01 -24.15 36.32
CA VAL A 65 -74.18 -24.79 35.64
C VAL A 65 -74.39 -26.22 36.18
N SER A 66 -73.31 -26.92 36.49
CA SER A 66 -73.32 -28.32 36.96
C SER A 66 -73.62 -28.40 38.46
N ASP A 67 -73.04 -27.54 39.32
CA ASP A 67 -73.30 -27.38 40.70
C ASP A 67 -73.36 -25.88 41.13
N PRO A 68 -74.54 -25.33 41.35
CA PRO A 68 -74.69 -23.90 41.73
C PRO A 68 -73.97 -23.47 43.01
N ASN A 69 -73.57 -24.42 43.89
CA ASN A 69 -72.81 -24.15 45.08
C ASN A 69 -71.28 -24.22 44.89
N GLU A 70 -70.82 -24.66 43.77
CA GLU A 70 -69.37 -24.69 43.43
C GLU A 70 -68.95 -23.35 42.82
N PHE A 71 -68.67 -22.37 43.74
CA PHE A 71 -68.20 -21.04 43.34
C PHE A 71 -66.96 -20.70 44.13
N ASP A 72 -65.85 -20.74 43.50
CA ASP A 72 -64.57 -20.31 44.07
C ASP A 72 -64.39 -18.79 43.88
N GLU A 73 -64.18 -18.05 44.97
CA GLU A 73 -64.07 -16.62 44.99
C GLU A 73 -62.69 -16.14 44.47
N PHE A 74 -61.64 -17.06 44.47
CA PHE A 74 -60.30 -16.78 44.06
C PHE A 74 -59.59 -18.06 43.63
N ASP A 75 -59.13 -18.08 42.40
CA ASP A 75 -58.35 -19.18 41.85
C ASP A 75 -57.19 -18.64 40.94
N ASP A 76 -56.00 -19.18 41.10
CA ASP A 76 -54.75 -18.88 40.32
C ASP A 76 -54.50 -17.37 40.09
N GLY A 77 -54.82 -16.50 41.08
CA GLY A 77 -54.60 -15.06 40.97
C GLY A 77 -55.73 -14.28 40.34
N ILE A 78 -56.81 -14.99 39.96
CA ILE A 78 -58.05 -14.44 39.40
C ILE A 78 -59.07 -14.33 40.49
N TYR A 79 -59.65 -13.16 40.62
CA TYR A 79 -60.74 -12.89 41.56
C TYR A 79 -62.07 -13.04 40.81
N PHE A 80 -63.02 -13.73 41.42
CA PHE A 80 -64.40 -13.92 40.88
C PHE A 80 -65.43 -13.23 41.71
N VAL A 81 -66.34 -12.53 41.01
CA VAL A 81 -67.50 -11.88 41.61
C VAL A 81 -68.75 -12.28 40.82
N LYS A 82 -69.72 -12.77 41.54
CA LYS A 82 -71.06 -13.18 41.00
C LYS A 82 -72.05 -12.03 41.12
N TYR A 83 -72.81 -11.82 40.04
CA TYR A 83 -73.84 -10.80 39.94
C TYR A 83 -75.21 -11.39 39.58
N ASN A 84 -76.30 -10.79 40.02
CA ASN A 84 -77.63 -11.12 39.54
C ASN A 84 -77.94 -10.48 38.18
N SER A 85 -79.12 -10.72 37.62
CA SER A 85 -79.57 -10.14 36.34
C SER A 85 -79.67 -8.59 36.35
N GLU A 86 -79.75 -7.96 37.50
CA GLU A 86 -79.84 -6.51 37.68
C GLU A 86 -78.45 -5.89 37.89
N GLY A 87 -77.39 -6.71 37.97
CA GLY A 87 -76.01 -6.25 38.22
C GLY A 87 -75.66 -5.96 39.66
N ILE A 88 -76.45 -6.55 40.59
CA ILE A 88 -76.20 -6.46 42.04
C ILE A 88 -75.26 -7.63 42.41
N GLU A 89 -74.18 -7.34 43.12
CA GLU A 89 -73.25 -8.32 43.67
C GLU A 89 -73.97 -9.31 44.60
N MET A 90 -73.76 -10.59 44.31
CA MET A 90 -74.33 -11.68 45.11
C MET A 90 -73.31 -12.36 46.03
N GLY A 91 -72.03 -12.24 45.69
CA GLY A 91 -70.92 -12.83 46.41
C GLY A 91 -69.63 -12.85 45.59
N GLY A 92 -68.51 -13.15 46.23
CA GLY A 92 -67.20 -13.25 45.60
C GLY A 92 -66.16 -12.33 46.19
N MET A 93 -65.02 -12.34 45.65
CA MET A 93 -63.83 -11.55 46.07
C MET A 93 -63.35 -10.62 45.01
N SER A 94 -62.96 -9.42 45.34
CA SER A 94 -62.36 -8.47 44.41
C SER A 94 -61.04 -7.94 44.91
N PRO A 95 -60.08 -7.62 44.01
CA PRO A 95 -58.84 -6.97 44.43
C PRO A 95 -59.08 -5.56 44.90
N ARG A 96 -58.24 -5.10 45.87
CA ARG A 96 -58.36 -3.74 46.43
C ARG A 96 -58.25 -2.69 45.32
N GLY A 97 -59.19 -1.73 45.30
CA GLY A 97 -59.13 -0.64 44.30
C GLY A 97 -59.92 -0.87 43.01
N PHE A 98 -60.40 -2.09 42.78
CA PHE A 98 -61.29 -2.35 41.65
C PHE A 98 -62.67 -1.84 41.84
N ASP A 99 -63.32 -1.27 40.82
CA ASP A 99 -64.67 -0.74 40.87
C ASP A 99 -65.70 -1.78 40.46
N LEU A 100 -66.45 -2.27 41.47
CA LEU A 100 -67.46 -3.31 41.23
C LEU A 100 -68.72 -2.80 40.50
N THR A 101 -68.88 -1.49 40.37
CA THR A 101 -70.06 -0.86 39.74
C THR A 101 -69.94 -0.76 38.20
N LEU A 102 -68.88 -1.27 37.64
CA LEU A 102 -68.63 -1.26 36.20
C LEU A 102 -69.73 -2.05 35.45
N LYS A 103 -70.27 -1.42 34.40
CA LYS A 103 -71.37 -2.01 33.60
C LYS A 103 -70.94 -3.34 32.92
N TYR A 104 -71.84 -4.31 32.97
CA TYR A 104 -71.71 -5.59 32.31
C TYR A 104 -71.47 -5.45 30.79
N LYS A 105 -70.54 -6.25 30.26
CA LYS A 105 -70.30 -6.38 28.81
C LYS A 105 -69.70 -7.73 28.52
N GLU A 106 -70.54 -8.55 27.91
CA GLU A 106 -70.20 -9.93 27.64
C GLU A 106 -69.06 -10.16 26.65
N ASN A 107 -68.30 -11.22 26.88
CA ASN A 107 -67.32 -11.79 25.96
C ASN A 107 -66.21 -10.81 25.48
N THR A 108 -65.85 -9.86 26.30
CA THR A 108 -64.80 -8.89 25.98
C THR A 108 -63.94 -8.63 27.20
N VAL A 109 -62.64 -8.95 27.15
CA VAL A 109 -61.66 -8.54 28.13
C VAL A 109 -61.51 -7.03 28.08
N ARG A 110 -61.62 -6.38 29.22
CA ARG A 110 -61.51 -4.92 29.37
C ARG A 110 -60.47 -4.57 30.37
N THR A 111 -59.94 -3.38 30.24
CA THR A 111 -58.96 -2.80 31.15
C THR A 111 -59.63 -1.77 32.05
N TYR A 112 -59.33 -1.84 33.34
CA TYR A 112 -59.68 -0.81 34.30
C TYR A 112 -58.40 -0.31 35.01
N GLU A 113 -58.23 1.00 35.13
CA GLU A 113 -57.06 1.60 35.74
C GLU A 113 -57.52 2.63 36.81
N LYS A 114 -56.96 2.53 38.01
CA LYS A 114 -57.21 3.45 39.10
C LYS A 114 -55.99 3.54 40.02
N ASN A 115 -55.59 4.78 40.35
CA ASN A 115 -54.46 5.07 41.24
C ASN A 115 -53.13 4.43 40.79
N GLY A 116 -52.93 4.21 39.49
CA GLY A 116 -51.72 3.56 38.91
C GLY A 116 -51.74 2.04 38.95
N GLU A 117 -52.79 1.42 39.45
CA GLU A 117 -53.04 0.00 39.38
C GLU A 117 -53.93 -0.32 38.20
N LYS A 118 -53.58 -1.32 37.43
CA LYS A 118 -54.26 -1.75 36.21
C LYS A 118 -54.81 -3.15 36.39
N TYR A 119 -56.05 -3.36 35.94
CA TYR A 119 -56.76 -4.62 36.07
C TYR A 119 -57.32 -5.02 34.70
N TYR A 120 -57.25 -6.30 34.38
CA TYR A 120 -58.05 -6.90 33.32
C TYR A 120 -59.24 -7.53 33.93
N TYR A 121 -60.42 -7.42 33.32
CA TYR A 121 -61.64 -8.09 33.72
C TYR A 121 -62.45 -8.56 32.54
N PHE A 122 -63.16 -9.66 32.79
CA PHE A 122 -63.98 -10.34 31.78
C PHE A 122 -65.29 -10.75 32.39
N ASP A 123 -66.37 -10.49 31.66
CA ASP A 123 -67.78 -10.79 32.12
C ASP A 123 -68.36 -11.92 31.26
N LYS A 124 -68.94 -12.90 31.90
CA LYS A 124 -69.63 -14.04 31.23
C LYS A 124 -70.93 -14.39 31.93
N LYS A 125 -72.01 -14.60 31.15
CA LYS A 125 -73.28 -15.09 31.72
C LYS A 125 -73.19 -16.57 32.07
N ILE A 126 -73.92 -16.94 33.14
CA ILE A 126 -74.12 -18.33 33.51
C ILE A 126 -75.37 -18.83 32.75
N ASP A 127 -75.21 -19.89 31.97
CA ASP A 127 -76.29 -20.46 31.19
C ASP A 127 -77.38 -21.03 32.15
N ASN A 128 -78.63 -20.87 31.74
CA ASN A 128 -79.81 -21.31 32.53
C ASN A 128 -80.03 -20.71 33.92
N SER A 129 -79.33 -19.64 34.33
CA SER A 129 -79.35 -19.04 35.62
C SER A 129 -80.35 -17.86 35.81
N GLY A 130 -81.21 -17.62 34.80
CA GLY A 130 -82.09 -16.46 34.86
C GLY A 130 -81.46 -15.07 34.68
N GLY A 131 -80.23 -15.06 34.10
CA GLY A 131 -79.49 -13.84 33.74
C GLY A 131 -78.36 -13.46 34.70
N GLU A 132 -78.01 -14.34 35.61
CA GLU A 132 -76.79 -14.18 36.43
C GLU A 132 -75.55 -14.24 35.66
N TRP A 133 -74.46 -13.60 36.14
CA TRP A 133 -73.18 -13.56 35.43
C TRP A 133 -72.05 -13.48 36.46
N VAL A 134 -70.84 -13.89 35.97
CA VAL A 134 -69.59 -13.87 36.71
C VAL A 134 -68.65 -12.89 36.05
N ARG A 135 -67.94 -12.14 36.90
CA ARG A 135 -66.82 -11.30 36.54
C ARG A 135 -65.55 -11.90 37.09
N GLY A 136 -64.63 -12.25 36.22
CA GLY A 136 -63.23 -12.49 36.62
C GLY A 136 -62.44 -11.22 36.55
N ILE A 137 -61.51 -11.02 37.49
CA ILE A 137 -60.66 -9.83 37.62
C ILE A 137 -59.24 -10.28 37.91
N VAL A 138 -58.29 -9.82 37.12
CA VAL A 138 -56.89 -10.08 37.37
C VAL A 138 -56.10 -8.76 37.44
N PRO A 139 -55.38 -8.50 38.56
CA PRO A 139 -54.53 -7.34 38.63
C PRO A 139 -53.32 -7.46 37.67
N VAL A 140 -53.10 -6.45 36.85
CA VAL A 140 -51.98 -6.40 35.90
C VAL A 140 -50.73 -5.85 36.61
N ASN A 141 -50.49 -6.39 37.79
CA ASN A 141 -49.33 -5.92 38.54
C ASN A 141 -48.19 -6.88 38.46
N GLN A 142 -47.60 -7.08 37.38
CA GLN A 142 -46.22 -7.55 37.29
C GLN A 142 -46.00 -8.38 36.00
N LEU A 143 -44.95 -8.07 35.30
CA LEU A 143 -44.22 -9.08 34.52
C LEU A 143 -44.18 -10.35 35.36
N SER A 144 -44.57 -11.48 34.82
CA SER A 144 -44.45 -12.75 35.52
C SER A 144 -43.06 -12.83 36.18
N ASP A 145 -42.99 -13.38 37.41
CA ASP A 145 -41.72 -13.51 38.11
C ASP A 145 -40.62 -14.13 37.28
N GLU A 146 -40.96 -14.99 36.35
CA GLU A 146 -40.04 -15.64 35.40
C GLU A 146 -39.44 -14.66 34.36
N VAL A 147 -40.27 -13.78 33.79
CA VAL A 147 -39.81 -12.75 32.84
C VAL A 147 -38.93 -11.70 33.57
N SER A 148 -39.28 -11.34 34.77
CA SER A 148 -38.48 -10.43 35.60
C SER A 148 -37.10 -11.02 35.91
N LYS A 149 -37.01 -12.29 36.26
CA LYS A 149 -35.76 -13.01 36.50
C LYS A 149 -34.89 -13.05 35.25
N LEU A 150 -35.48 -13.34 34.09
CA LEU A 150 -34.77 -13.33 32.80
C LEU A 150 -34.19 -11.93 32.48
N LEU A 151 -34.97 -10.88 32.66
CA LEU A 151 -34.50 -9.50 32.43
C LEU A 151 -33.33 -9.13 33.36
N ILE A 152 -33.37 -9.55 34.62
CA ILE A 152 -32.27 -9.33 35.59
C ILE A 152 -31.01 -10.07 35.15
N ILE A 153 -31.12 -11.33 34.71
CA ILE A 153 -30.01 -12.11 34.20
C ILE A 153 -29.38 -11.41 32.97
N ILE A 154 -30.19 -10.96 32.03
CA ILE A 154 -29.70 -10.24 30.82
C ILE A 154 -29.01 -8.93 31.24
N LEU A 155 -29.58 -8.20 32.21
CA LEU A 155 -29.02 -6.93 32.72
C LEU A 155 -27.63 -7.14 33.37
N ILE A 156 -27.43 -8.24 34.09
CA ILE A 156 -26.13 -8.58 34.72
C ILE A 156 -25.13 -9.11 33.71
N LEU A 157 -25.55 -9.94 32.73
CA LEU A 157 -24.66 -10.53 31.74
C LEU A 157 -24.24 -9.53 30.66
N SER A 158 -25.08 -8.56 30.28
CA SER A 158 -24.80 -7.61 29.20
C SER A 158 -23.53 -6.77 29.42
N PRO A 159 -23.23 -6.20 30.59
CA PRO A 159 -21.99 -5.46 30.83
C PRO A 159 -20.75 -6.37 30.80
N LEU A 160 -20.87 -7.61 31.27
CA LEU A 160 -19.77 -8.58 31.21
C LEU A 160 -19.43 -8.94 29.76
N LEU A 161 -20.45 -9.23 28.97
CA LEU A 161 -20.30 -9.49 27.54
C LEU A 161 -19.71 -8.29 26.80
N LEU A 162 -20.18 -7.08 27.13
CA LEU A 162 -19.64 -5.84 26.56
C LEU A 162 -18.14 -5.69 26.86
N LEU A 163 -17.70 -5.95 28.09
CA LEU A 163 -16.27 -5.90 28.45
C LEU A 163 -15.44 -6.89 27.63
N ILE A 164 -15.92 -8.12 27.46
CA ILE A 164 -15.24 -9.14 26.64
C ILE A 164 -15.12 -8.69 25.19
N ILE A 165 -16.21 -8.17 24.62
CA ILE A 165 -16.27 -7.70 23.24
C ILE A 165 -15.34 -6.50 23.03
N VAL A 166 -15.34 -5.51 23.93
CA VAL A 166 -14.47 -4.32 23.86
C VAL A 166 -13.01 -4.69 23.99
N TYR A 167 -12.66 -5.56 24.94
CA TYR A 167 -11.28 -6.02 25.12
C TYR A 167 -10.80 -6.83 23.94
N GLY A 168 -11.60 -7.80 23.48
CA GLY A 168 -11.28 -8.63 22.29
C GLY A 168 -11.12 -7.78 21.04
N GLY A 169 -12.06 -6.88 20.79
CA GLY A 169 -12.00 -5.95 19.64
C GLY A 169 -10.77 -5.04 19.70
N TYR A 170 -10.43 -4.47 20.86
CA TYR A 170 -9.20 -3.69 21.03
C TYR A 170 -7.95 -4.52 20.68
N ARG A 171 -7.87 -5.77 21.14
CA ARG A 171 -6.75 -6.66 20.87
C ARG A 171 -6.61 -6.99 19.38
N ILE A 172 -7.74 -7.25 18.71
CA ILE A 172 -7.77 -7.53 17.27
C ILE A 172 -7.31 -6.30 16.48
N VAL A 173 -7.90 -5.13 16.71
CA VAL A 173 -7.55 -3.89 16.01
C VAL A 173 -6.09 -3.50 16.26
N LYS A 174 -5.60 -3.63 17.49
CA LYS A 174 -4.20 -3.35 17.83
C LYS A 174 -3.25 -4.29 17.08
N LYS A 175 -3.57 -5.60 17.01
CA LYS A 175 -2.75 -6.57 16.27
C LYS A 175 -2.76 -6.29 14.77
N ALA A 176 -3.91 -5.97 14.19
CA ALA A 176 -4.05 -5.67 12.78
C ALA A 176 -3.33 -4.38 12.35
N LEU A 177 -3.28 -3.34 13.21
CA LEU A 177 -2.64 -2.06 12.89
C LEU A 177 -1.19 -1.94 13.35
N ASN A 178 -0.65 -2.89 14.10
CA ASN A 178 0.74 -2.88 14.56
C ASN A 178 1.77 -2.83 13.42
N PRO A 179 1.61 -3.54 12.29
CA PRO A 179 2.53 -3.44 11.17
C PRO A 179 2.60 -2.03 10.57
N VAL A 180 1.46 -1.31 10.50
CA VAL A 180 1.42 0.08 10.00
C VAL A 180 2.26 1.01 10.89
N ALA A 181 2.21 0.83 12.21
CA ALA A 181 3.08 1.57 13.12
C ALA A 181 4.56 1.26 12.86
N LYS A 182 4.93 -0.02 12.68
CA LYS A 182 6.30 -0.42 12.35
C LYS A 182 6.80 0.21 11.04
N ILE A 183 5.94 0.28 9.99
CA ILE A 183 6.27 0.96 8.73
C ILE A 183 6.59 2.44 9.00
N SER A 184 5.72 3.14 9.73
CA SER A 184 5.90 4.55 10.08
C SER A 184 7.17 4.81 10.89
N ASP A 185 7.44 3.97 11.89
CA ASP A 185 8.63 4.09 12.75
C ASP A 185 9.92 3.86 11.94
N THR A 186 9.95 2.82 11.10
CA THR A 186 11.09 2.54 10.21
C THR A 186 11.32 3.69 9.22
N ALA A 187 10.27 4.22 8.61
CA ALA A 187 10.36 5.36 7.71
C ALA A 187 10.93 6.61 8.43
N SER A 188 10.46 6.90 9.65
CA SER A 188 10.96 8.01 10.47
C SER A 188 12.43 7.84 10.87
N GLU A 189 12.84 6.61 11.16
CA GLU A 189 14.23 6.29 11.51
C GLU A 189 15.16 6.45 10.30
N ILE A 190 14.73 5.99 9.12
CA ILE A 190 15.46 6.18 7.86
C ILE A 190 15.62 7.68 7.55
N GLN A 191 14.54 8.45 7.69
CA GLN A 191 14.56 9.91 7.47
C GLN A 191 15.58 10.62 8.37
N LYS A 192 15.71 10.17 9.63
CA LYS A 192 16.64 10.79 10.59
C LYS A 192 18.10 10.40 10.35
N ASN A 193 18.34 9.15 10.01
CA ASN A 193 19.66 8.56 9.99
C ASN A 193 20.24 8.40 8.58
N GLY A 194 19.42 8.50 7.53
CA GLY A 194 19.83 8.25 6.14
C GLY A 194 20.23 6.79 5.85
N ASP A 195 19.83 5.85 6.72
CA ASP A 195 20.17 4.44 6.60
C ASP A 195 19.09 3.68 5.83
N PHE A 196 19.28 3.58 4.51
CA PHE A 196 18.36 2.86 3.61
C PHE A 196 18.50 1.33 3.67
N SER A 197 19.46 0.79 4.43
CA SER A 197 19.63 -0.68 4.56
C SER A 197 18.58 -1.33 5.46
N LYS A 198 17.84 -0.55 6.23
CA LYS A 198 16.78 -1.03 7.10
C LYS A 198 15.61 -1.58 6.32
N ARG A 199 15.01 -2.64 6.88
CA ARG A 199 13.83 -3.31 6.29
C ARG A 199 12.75 -3.46 7.34
N ILE A 200 11.50 -3.38 6.90
CA ILE A 200 10.34 -3.65 7.72
C ILE A 200 10.23 -5.15 7.89
N LYS A 201 10.35 -5.61 9.14
CA LYS A 201 10.14 -7.00 9.50
C LYS A 201 8.67 -7.20 9.87
N ILE A 202 7.96 -7.96 9.06
CA ILE A 202 6.58 -8.38 9.30
C ILE A 202 6.56 -9.90 9.26
N ASP A 203 5.74 -10.49 10.14
CA ASP A 203 5.53 -11.95 10.15
C ASP A 203 4.91 -12.39 8.81
N GLU A 204 5.07 -13.63 8.42
CA GLU A 204 4.54 -14.14 7.15
C GLU A 204 3.02 -13.99 7.08
N GLY A 205 2.53 -13.38 5.99
CA GLY A 205 1.11 -13.14 5.74
C GLY A 205 0.85 -12.78 4.27
N LYS A 206 -0.43 -12.84 3.87
CA LYS A 206 -0.86 -12.55 2.49
C LYS A 206 -1.91 -11.44 2.41
N ASP A 207 -2.12 -10.70 3.50
CA ASP A 207 -3.07 -9.60 3.52
C ASP A 207 -2.51 -8.31 2.89
N GLU A 208 -3.33 -7.30 2.80
CA GLU A 208 -3.01 -6.01 2.18
C GLU A 208 -1.86 -5.31 2.91
N ILE A 209 -1.74 -5.52 4.22
CA ILE A 209 -0.68 -4.91 5.04
C ILE A 209 0.68 -5.57 4.75
N HIS A 210 0.71 -6.88 4.55
CA HIS A 210 1.93 -7.59 4.16
C HIS A 210 2.40 -7.14 2.78
N ARG A 211 1.48 -7.05 1.80
CA ARG A 211 1.79 -6.54 0.46
C ARG A 211 2.31 -5.10 0.47
N MET A 212 1.72 -4.24 1.31
CA MET A 212 2.20 -2.87 1.50
C MET A 212 3.64 -2.82 2.05
N ALA A 213 3.97 -3.69 3.00
CA ALA A 213 5.32 -3.76 3.55
C ALA A 213 6.34 -4.32 2.56
N GLU A 214 5.97 -5.30 1.75
CA GLU A 214 6.80 -5.81 0.65
C GLU A 214 7.09 -4.69 -0.36
N THR A 215 6.06 -4.01 -0.85
CA THR A 215 6.23 -2.88 -1.79
C THR A 215 7.10 -1.77 -1.19
N PHE A 216 6.96 -1.50 0.11
CA PHE A 216 7.81 -0.52 0.79
C PHE A 216 9.27 -0.99 0.89
N ASN A 217 9.50 -2.28 1.16
CA ASN A 217 10.85 -2.85 1.17
C ASN A 217 11.50 -2.86 -0.22
N GLU A 218 10.73 -3.10 -1.28
CA GLU A 218 11.20 -2.97 -2.67
C GLU A 218 11.60 -1.52 -3.00
N MET A 219 10.78 -0.55 -2.58
CA MET A 219 11.12 0.87 -2.71
C MET A 219 12.40 1.22 -1.94
N LEU A 220 12.56 0.73 -0.71
CA LEU A 220 13.79 0.94 0.07
C LEU A 220 15.00 0.31 -0.62
N ASN A 221 14.86 -0.86 -1.21
CA ASN A 221 15.93 -1.51 -1.97
C ASN A 221 16.36 -0.67 -3.17
N SER A 222 15.41 -0.11 -3.90
CA SER A 222 15.67 0.80 -5.03
C SER A 222 16.37 2.09 -4.58
N LEU A 223 15.95 2.64 -3.45
CA LEU A 223 16.59 3.84 -2.86
C LEU A 223 18.01 3.56 -2.37
N GLU A 224 18.24 2.42 -1.69
CA GLU A 224 19.58 2.02 -1.21
C GLU A 224 20.55 1.85 -2.39
N ASN A 225 20.11 1.15 -3.44
CA ASN A 225 20.89 0.97 -4.66
C ASN A 225 21.23 2.33 -5.31
N SER A 226 20.22 3.20 -5.48
CA SER A 226 20.42 4.53 -6.05
C SER A 226 21.39 5.38 -5.23
N TYR A 227 21.22 5.39 -3.91
CA TYR A 227 22.11 6.14 -3.00
C TYR A 227 23.54 5.61 -3.01
N THR A 228 23.70 4.29 -3.02
CA THR A 228 25.02 3.65 -3.08
C THR A 228 25.74 3.99 -4.39
N HIS A 229 25.01 3.93 -5.51
CA HIS A 229 25.55 4.30 -6.83
C HIS A 229 25.94 5.78 -6.89
N GLU A 230 25.12 6.69 -6.32
CA GLU A 230 25.44 8.12 -6.29
C GLU A 230 26.64 8.42 -5.41
N LYS A 231 26.75 7.78 -4.25
CA LYS A 231 27.90 7.92 -3.34
C LYS A 231 29.18 7.42 -4.00
N GLN A 232 29.13 6.26 -4.66
CA GLN A 232 30.26 5.71 -5.40
C GLN A 232 30.69 6.67 -6.51
N PHE A 233 29.73 7.14 -7.34
CA PHE A 233 29.99 8.12 -8.39
C PHE A 233 30.68 9.39 -7.88
N SER A 234 30.18 9.98 -6.78
CA SER A 234 30.82 11.17 -6.18
C SER A 234 32.25 10.91 -5.71
N SER A 235 32.48 9.72 -5.14
CA SER A 235 33.82 9.28 -4.73
C SER A 235 34.75 9.15 -5.93
N ASP A 236 34.30 8.46 -7.00
CA ASP A 236 35.11 8.21 -8.18
C ASP A 236 35.45 9.50 -8.93
N VAL A 237 34.48 10.41 -9.10
CA VAL A 237 34.72 11.77 -9.64
C VAL A 237 35.81 12.49 -8.83
N SER A 238 35.70 12.46 -7.50
CA SER A 238 36.66 13.12 -6.61
C SER A 238 38.06 12.53 -6.77
N HIS A 239 38.18 11.23 -6.93
CA HIS A 239 39.48 10.56 -7.16
C HIS A 239 40.05 10.89 -8.54
N GLU A 240 39.27 10.86 -9.61
CA GLU A 240 39.70 11.14 -10.98
C GLU A 240 40.06 12.63 -11.18
N LEU A 241 39.48 13.56 -10.41
CA LEU A 241 39.85 14.97 -10.42
C LEU A 241 41.08 15.26 -9.56
N ARG A 242 41.30 14.58 -8.43
CA ARG A 242 42.41 14.81 -7.52
C ARG A 242 43.76 14.56 -8.20
N THR A 243 43.87 13.48 -8.97
CA THR A 243 45.12 13.09 -9.63
C THR A 243 45.65 14.17 -10.57
N PRO A 244 44.93 14.68 -11.57
CA PRO A 244 45.41 15.74 -12.47
C PRO A 244 45.68 17.05 -11.72
N VAL A 245 44.89 17.41 -10.71
CA VAL A 245 45.12 18.59 -9.89
C VAL A 245 46.47 18.48 -9.13
N SER A 246 46.77 17.34 -8.54
CA SER A 246 48.02 17.10 -7.86
C SER A 246 49.23 17.21 -8.81
N VAL A 247 49.11 16.66 -10.03
CA VAL A 247 50.15 16.79 -11.04
C VAL A 247 50.34 18.23 -11.48
N ILE A 248 49.27 19.00 -11.70
CA ILE A 248 49.34 20.43 -12.05
C ILE A 248 50.07 21.21 -10.94
N LEU A 249 49.69 20.97 -9.68
CA LEU A 249 50.30 21.64 -8.54
C LEU A 249 51.81 21.33 -8.40
N THR A 250 52.16 20.04 -8.49
CA THR A 250 53.56 19.60 -8.41
C THR A 250 54.39 20.16 -9.56
N GLU A 251 53.88 20.13 -10.79
CA GLU A 251 54.59 20.65 -11.94
C GLU A 251 54.74 22.16 -11.92
N SER A 252 53.69 22.86 -11.46
CA SER A 252 53.75 24.32 -11.25
C SER A 252 54.79 24.70 -10.21
N GLN A 253 54.83 23.97 -9.07
CA GLN A 253 55.79 24.20 -8.02
C GLN A 253 57.20 23.89 -8.47
N TYR A 254 57.41 22.78 -9.15
CA TYR A 254 58.71 22.41 -9.75
C TYR A 254 59.21 23.46 -10.71
N SER A 255 58.37 23.97 -11.63
CA SER A 255 58.72 25.02 -12.58
C SER A 255 59.11 26.35 -11.89
N LEU A 256 58.42 26.69 -10.79
CA LEU A 256 58.74 27.92 -10.02
C LEU A 256 60.04 27.84 -9.22
N GLU A 257 60.37 26.66 -8.70
CA GLU A 257 61.52 26.48 -7.80
C GLU A 257 62.81 26.06 -8.52
N TYR A 258 62.67 25.29 -9.64
CA TYR A 258 63.83 24.59 -10.23
C TYR A 258 63.99 24.77 -11.73
N ALA A 259 63.07 25.45 -12.47
CA ALA A 259 63.29 25.64 -13.90
C ALA A 259 64.31 26.79 -14.14
N ASP A 260 65.48 26.41 -14.57
CA ASP A 260 66.58 27.34 -14.86
C ASP A 260 66.57 27.79 -16.36
N THR A 261 65.83 27.10 -17.23
CA THR A 261 65.73 27.36 -18.67
C THR A 261 64.30 27.57 -19.12
N VAL A 262 64.14 28.33 -20.21
CA VAL A 262 62.83 28.51 -20.89
C VAL A 262 62.31 27.17 -21.43
N GLU A 263 63.16 26.26 -21.81
CA GLU A 263 62.83 24.92 -22.30
C GLU A 263 62.18 24.08 -21.21
N GLU A 264 62.76 24.02 -20.02
CA GLU A 264 62.23 23.30 -18.85
C GLU A 264 60.87 23.88 -18.39
N ALA A 265 60.75 25.20 -18.40
CA ALA A 265 59.48 25.85 -18.13
C ALA A 265 58.38 25.48 -19.17
N LYS A 266 58.73 25.42 -20.45
CA LYS A 266 57.79 24.98 -21.49
C LYS A 266 57.35 23.53 -21.34
N ASP A 267 58.25 22.64 -20.94
CA ASP A 267 57.93 21.25 -20.69
C ASP A 267 56.89 21.12 -19.54
N SER A 268 57.11 21.82 -18.42
CA SER A 268 56.20 21.87 -17.31
C SER A 268 54.81 22.45 -17.72
N PHE A 269 54.81 23.56 -18.46
CA PHE A 269 53.57 24.12 -18.99
C PHE A 269 52.83 23.14 -19.95
N SER A 270 53.55 22.34 -20.72
CA SER A 270 52.95 21.32 -21.59
C SER A 270 52.27 20.21 -20.80
N VAL A 271 52.87 19.81 -19.66
CA VAL A 271 52.28 18.85 -18.73
C VAL A 271 51.02 19.43 -18.09
N ILE A 272 51.10 20.66 -17.58
CA ILE A 272 49.95 21.38 -16.99
C ILE A 272 48.81 21.49 -18.00
N GLN A 273 49.09 21.93 -19.22
CA GLN A 273 48.09 22.06 -20.30
C GLN A 273 47.41 20.74 -20.59
N ARG A 274 48.19 19.65 -20.68
CA ARG A 274 47.64 18.30 -20.93
C ARG A 274 46.70 17.85 -19.78
N GLN A 275 47.08 18.11 -18.54
CA GLN A 275 46.25 17.77 -17.39
C GLN A 275 44.95 18.62 -17.35
N ALA A 276 45.05 19.93 -17.61
CA ALA A 276 43.89 20.80 -17.72
C ALA A 276 42.91 20.41 -18.79
N LYS A 277 43.40 20.01 -20.01
CA LYS A 277 42.56 19.45 -21.06
C LYS A 277 41.88 18.15 -20.65
N ARG A 278 42.60 17.25 -19.99
CA ARG A 278 42.06 16.00 -19.45
C ARG A 278 40.95 16.25 -18.45
N MET A 279 41.11 17.22 -17.52
CA MET A 279 40.06 17.61 -16.58
C MET A 279 38.82 18.15 -17.30
N SER A 280 39.02 19.00 -18.33
CA SER A 280 37.90 19.56 -19.12
C SER A 280 37.11 18.44 -19.83
N GLU A 281 37.80 17.45 -20.39
CA GLU A 281 37.18 16.28 -21.03
C GLU A 281 36.35 15.45 -20.02
N LEU A 282 36.89 15.21 -18.80
CA LEU A 282 36.19 14.50 -17.73
C LEU A 282 34.93 15.25 -17.31
N ILE A 283 35.03 16.56 -17.07
CA ILE A 283 33.88 17.41 -16.67
C ILE A 283 32.80 17.37 -17.75
N ASN A 284 33.17 17.47 -19.04
CA ASN A 284 32.22 17.41 -20.15
C ASN A 284 31.50 16.04 -20.19
N GLN A 285 32.23 14.93 -20.03
CA GLN A 285 31.62 13.59 -19.99
C GLN A 285 30.67 13.41 -18.80
N ILE A 286 31.03 13.93 -17.62
CA ILE A 286 30.15 13.92 -16.43
C ILE A 286 28.89 14.71 -16.70
N MET A 287 29.00 15.93 -17.25
CA MET A 287 27.83 16.77 -17.57
C MET A 287 26.93 16.13 -18.61
N GLU A 288 27.50 15.47 -19.61
CA GLU A 288 26.76 14.77 -20.65
C GLU A 288 25.99 13.58 -20.07
N LEU A 289 26.66 12.73 -19.29
CA LEU A 289 26.05 11.62 -18.59
C LEU A 289 24.90 12.08 -17.69
N SER A 290 25.15 13.12 -16.87
CA SER A 290 24.12 13.71 -15.99
C SER A 290 22.93 14.28 -16.76
N LYS A 291 23.14 14.85 -17.95
CA LYS A 291 22.06 15.35 -18.81
C LYS A 291 21.20 14.22 -19.30
N ILE A 292 21.81 13.16 -19.82
CA ILE A 292 21.09 11.98 -20.33
C ILE A 292 20.34 11.25 -19.21
N GLU A 293 20.94 11.14 -18.03
CA GLU A 293 20.28 10.50 -16.86
C GLU A 293 19.06 11.26 -16.33
N LYS A 294 19.09 12.59 -16.38
CA LYS A 294 17.95 13.43 -15.98
C LYS A 294 16.83 13.50 -17.01
N GLN A 295 17.12 13.15 -18.25
CA GLN A 295 16.15 13.20 -19.34
C GLN A 295 15.22 11.99 -19.23
N THR A 296 14.06 12.17 -18.61
CA THR A 296 13.03 11.14 -18.42
C THR A 296 12.20 10.87 -19.68
N VAL A 297 12.16 11.81 -20.61
CA VAL A 297 11.45 11.69 -21.89
C VAL A 297 12.42 12.10 -22.99
N ILE A 298 12.69 11.17 -23.90
CA ILE A 298 13.49 11.41 -25.12
C ILE A 298 12.57 11.71 -26.29
N GLU A 299 12.97 12.65 -27.15
CA GLU A 299 12.24 12.96 -28.36
C GLU A 299 12.66 11.99 -29.47
N LEU A 300 11.96 10.87 -29.54
CA LEU A 300 12.17 9.88 -30.61
C LEU A 300 11.64 10.42 -31.93
N GLN A 301 12.49 10.43 -32.95
CA GLN A 301 12.12 10.77 -34.32
C GLN A 301 12.61 9.67 -35.28
N LYS A 302 11.91 9.53 -36.39
CA LYS A 302 12.37 8.61 -37.47
C LYS A 302 13.66 9.13 -38.09
N ILE A 303 14.76 8.44 -37.88
CA ILE A 303 16.09 8.78 -38.44
C ILE A 303 16.56 7.73 -39.43
N ASN A 304 17.28 8.14 -40.46
CA ASN A 304 18.00 7.23 -41.33
C ASN A 304 19.32 6.85 -40.64
N PHE A 305 19.35 5.65 -40.05
CA PHE A 305 20.51 5.19 -39.29
C PHE A 305 21.71 4.89 -40.23
N SER A 306 21.46 4.38 -41.45
CA SER A 306 22.48 4.16 -42.44
C SER A 306 23.21 5.45 -42.78
N GLU A 307 22.49 6.52 -43.07
CA GLU A 307 23.06 7.82 -43.41
C GLU A 307 23.80 8.44 -42.21
N THR A 308 23.25 8.34 -41.02
CA THR A 308 23.88 8.82 -39.78
C THR A 308 25.20 8.13 -39.53
N MET A 309 25.26 6.81 -39.69
CA MET A 309 26.47 6.03 -39.54
C MET A 309 27.52 6.36 -40.61
N GLU A 310 27.10 6.47 -41.87
CA GLU A 310 28.02 6.85 -42.97
C GLU A 310 28.66 8.22 -42.75
N LYS A 311 27.87 9.19 -42.33
CA LYS A 311 28.35 10.55 -42.02
C LYS A 311 29.42 10.52 -40.93
N ILE A 312 29.16 9.84 -39.82
CA ILE A 312 30.14 9.73 -38.74
C ILE A 312 31.41 9.04 -39.18
N LEU A 313 31.30 7.95 -39.93
CA LEU A 313 32.49 7.26 -40.47
C LEU A 313 33.32 8.13 -41.40
N GLU A 314 32.70 9.01 -42.18
CA GLU A 314 33.45 9.96 -43.04
C GLU A 314 34.16 11.03 -42.20
N ASP A 315 33.52 11.53 -41.10
CA ASP A 315 34.16 12.46 -40.16
C ASP A 315 35.40 11.85 -39.50
N TYR A 316 35.41 10.54 -39.24
CA TYR A 316 36.57 9.82 -38.67
C TYR A 316 37.65 9.43 -39.66
N LYS A 317 37.43 9.54 -40.98
CA LYS A 317 38.32 9.05 -42.04
C LYS A 317 39.75 9.62 -41.93
N ASN A 318 39.88 10.92 -41.72
CA ASN A 318 41.18 11.57 -41.60
C ASN A 318 41.93 11.08 -40.34
N LEU A 319 41.24 10.98 -39.20
CA LEU A 319 41.82 10.53 -37.95
C LEU A 319 42.27 9.06 -38.00
N LEU A 320 41.49 8.21 -38.68
CA LEU A 320 41.85 6.81 -38.93
C LEU A 320 43.09 6.68 -39.84
N SER A 321 43.17 7.53 -40.88
CA SER A 321 44.31 7.56 -41.79
C SER A 321 45.60 8.00 -41.09
N GLU A 322 45.54 9.04 -40.25
CA GLU A 322 46.70 9.51 -39.46
C GLU A 322 47.22 8.44 -38.50
N LYS A 323 46.32 7.60 -37.97
CA LYS A 323 46.70 6.48 -37.09
C LYS A 323 47.03 5.18 -37.81
N ASN A 324 47.01 5.15 -39.14
CA ASN A 324 47.17 3.95 -39.95
C ASN A 324 46.20 2.81 -39.65
N ILE A 325 44.95 3.13 -39.29
CA ILE A 325 43.90 2.19 -38.97
C ILE A 325 43.07 1.93 -40.25
N LYS A 326 42.93 0.68 -40.63
CA LYS A 326 42.10 0.26 -41.75
C LYS A 326 40.66 0.06 -41.31
N ILE A 327 39.74 0.75 -41.97
CA ILE A 327 38.31 0.55 -41.71
C ILE A 327 37.65 -0.22 -42.86
N SER A 328 36.89 -1.25 -42.52
CA SER A 328 36.00 -1.97 -43.42
C SER A 328 34.58 -1.67 -43.05
N LYS A 329 33.74 -1.28 -44.00
CA LYS A 329 32.33 -0.99 -43.74
C LYS A 329 31.41 -1.81 -44.63
N ASN A 330 30.34 -2.34 -44.05
CA ASN A 330 29.24 -3.00 -44.75
C ASN A 330 27.92 -2.47 -44.14
N ILE A 331 27.37 -1.45 -44.80
CA ILE A 331 26.20 -0.73 -44.33
C ILE A 331 25.07 -0.92 -45.34
N GLU A 332 24.02 -1.62 -44.88
CA GLU A 332 22.77 -1.75 -45.63
C GLU A 332 22.08 -0.38 -45.70
N GLN A 333 21.63 0.04 -46.86
CA GLN A 333 21.04 1.35 -47.09
C GLN A 333 19.57 1.41 -46.62
N ASN A 334 19.13 2.63 -46.26
CA ASN A 334 17.73 2.91 -45.90
C ASN A 334 17.22 2.13 -44.71
N ILE A 335 18.04 1.93 -43.67
CA ILE A 335 17.60 1.44 -42.38
C ILE A 335 17.13 2.62 -41.53
N PHE A 336 15.88 2.59 -41.12
CA PHE A 336 15.29 3.62 -40.28
C PHE A 336 15.00 3.07 -38.88
N ILE A 337 15.24 3.91 -37.87
CA ILE A 337 14.90 3.64 -36.46
C ILE A 337 14.21 4.87 -35.84
N ASN A 338 13.42 4.65 -34.83
CA ASN A 338 12.90 5.73 -33.98
C ASN A 338 13.89 6.02 -32.84
N ALA A 339 14.59 7.15 -32.93
CA ALA A 339 15.66 7.46 -32.01
C ALA A 339 15.86 8.98 -31.84
N ASP A 340 16.54 9.38 -30.78
CA ASP A 340 17.14 10.70 -30.65
C ASP A 340 18.46 10.72 -31.43
N LYS A 341 18.51 11.54 -32.48
CA LYS A 341 19.65 11.60 -33.39
C LYS A 341 20.95 11.95 -32.66
N VAL A 342 20.89 12.89 -31.72
CA VAL A 342 22.08 13.35 -30.99
C VAL A 342 22.62 12.22 -30.12
N MET A 343 21.72 11.48 -29.45
CA MET A 343 22.13 10.34 -28.63
C MET A 343 22.72 9.20 -29.44
N ILE A 344 22.17 8.90 -30.64
CA ILE A 344 22.73 7.89 -31.55
C ILE A 344 24.10 8.33 -32.05
N GLU A 345 24.28 9.59 -32.45
CA GLU A 345 25.58 10.12 -32.84
C GLU A 345 26.61 9.93 -31.70
N ARG A 346 26.22 10.20 -30.43
CA ARG A 346 27.06 10.00 -29.25
C ARG A 346 27.39 8.53 -28.96
N LEU A 347 26.44 7.64 -29.16
CA LEU A 347 26.67 6.19 -29.04
C LEU A 347 27.75 5.73 -30.05
N LEU A 348 27.60 6.13 -31.31
CA LEU A 348 28.54 5.82 -32.34
C LEU A 348 29.94 6.40 -32.06
N ASP A 349 30.03 7.68 -31.68
CA ASP A 349 31.26 8.33 -31.27
C ASP A 349 32.00 7.58 -30.18
N ASN A 350 31.27 7.16 -29.10
CA ASN A 350 31.90 6.43 -28.00
C ASN A 350 32.41 5.07 -28.40
N LEU A 351 31.65 4.30 -29.19
CA LEU A 351 32.08 2.98 -29.65
C LEU A 351 33.23 3.06 -30.63
N LEU A 352 33.19 4.00 -31.58
CA LEU A 352 34.28 4.20 -32.56
C LEU A 352 35.57 4.70 -31.88
N ASN A 353 35.47 5.64 -30.93
CA ASN A 353 36.62 6.10 -30.15
C ASN A 353 37.25 4.96 -29.33
N ASN A 354 36.43 4.07 -28.75
CA ASN A 354 36.94 2.87 -28.08
C ASN A 354 37.64 1.94 -29.07
N ALA A 355 37.02 1.64 -30.19
CA ALA A 355 37.63 0.81 -31.23
C ALA A 355 38.98 1.39 -31.72
N MET A 356 39.05 2.70 -32.04
CA MET A 356 40.29 3.38 -32.43
C MET A 356 41.39 3.41 -31.38
N LYS A 357 41.01 3.38 -30.13
CA LYS A 357 41.91 3.44 -28.98
C LYS A 357 42.58 2.11 -28.71
N PHE A 358 41.85 1.04 -28.88
CA PHE A 358 42.26 -0.30 -28.45
C PHE A 358 42.62 -1.22 -29.63
N THR A 359 42.26 -0.87 -30.87
CA THR A 359 42.61 -1.65 -32.05
C THR A 359 44.12 -1.74 -32.29
N LYS A 360 44.55 -2.79 -32.93
CA LYS A 360 45.91 -2.87 -33.47
C LYS A 360 46.01 -2.06 -34.76
N ASP A 361 45.18 -2.37 -35.75
CA ASP A 361 45.22 -1.72 -37.07
C ASP A 361 43.95 -1.85 -37.91
N LYS A 362 42.89 -2.54 -37.40
CA LYS A 362 41.70 -2.82 -38.18
C LYS A 362 40.42 -2.63 -37.39
N ILE A 363 39.45 -1.92 -37.97
CA ILE A 363 38.07 -1.78 -37.45
C ILE A 363 37.11 -2.24 -38.54
N ASN A 364 36.09 -3.02 -38.16
CA ASN A 364 35.04 -3.47 -39.04
C ASN A 364 33.69 -2.98 -38.52
N VAL A 365 32.92 -2.30 -39.39
CA VAL A 365 31.60 -1.74 -39.03
C VAL A 365 30.56 -2.35 -39.93
N LYS A 366 29.50 -2.90 -39.33
CA LYS A 366 28.38 -3.44 -40.09
C LYS A 366 27.06 -2.86 -39.56
N LEU A 367 26.13 -2.67 -40.49
CA LEU A 367 24.74 -2.33 -40.22
C LEU A 367 23.86 -3.12 -41.17
N TYR A 368 22.95 -3.91 -40.65
CA TYR A 368 22.07 -4.75 -41.44
C TYR A 368 20.71 -4.97 -40.73
N SER A 369 19.71 -5.37 -41.51
CA SER A 369 18.40 -5.74 -41.02
C SER A 369 18.35 -7.23 -40.67
N GLU A 370 17.82 -7.57 -39.48
CA GLU A 370 17.56 -8.93 -39.05
C GLU A 370 16.12 -8.97 -38.49
N ASP A 371 15.21 -9.56 -39.24
CA ASP A 371 13.77 -9.57 -38.92
C ASP A 371 13.19 -8.16 -38.65
N GLU A 372 12.65 -7.94 -37.47
CA GLU A 372 12.11 -6.63 -37.04
C GLU A 372 13.18 -5.71 -36.42
N ASN A 373 14.43 -6.16 -36.37
CA ASN A 373 15.51 -5.40 -35.74
C ASN A 373 16.51 -4.89 -36.83
N CYS A 374 17.16 -3.81 -36.45
CA CYS A 374 18.36 -3.33 -37.08
C CYS A 374 19.54 -3.69 -36.18
N VAL A 375 20.53 -4.34 -36.70
CA VAL A 375 21.74 -4.78 -35.99
C VAL A 375 22.93 -3.95 -36.45
N MET A 376 23.59 -3.32 -35.46
CA MET A 376 24.83 -2.59 -35.64
C MET A 376 25.97 -3.35 -34.97
N GLU A 377 27.06 -3.58 -35.71
CA GLU A 377 28.29 -4.18 -35.19
C GLU A 377 29.46 -3.24 -35.38
N ILE A 378 30.26 -3.05 -34.33
CA ILE A 378 31.56 -2.37 -34.39
C ILE A 378 32.58 -3.32 -33.75
N GLU A 379 33.53 -3.78 -34.58
CA GLU A 379 34.54 -4.78 -34.24
C GLU A 379 35.94 -4.21 -34.42
N ASP A 380 36.80 -4.41 -33.46
CA ASP A 380 38.23 -4.14 -33.55
C ASP A 380 39.07 -5.43 -33.39
N ASN A 381 40.32 -5.39 -33.85
CA ASN A 381 41.27 -6.50 -33.68
C ASN A 381 42.30 -6.22 -32.57
N GLY A 382 41.90 -5.53 -31.52
CA GLY A 382 42.76 -5.03 -30.47
C GLY A 382 43.09 -6.01 -29.36
N ILE A 383 43.26 -5.45 -28.17
CA ILE A 383 43.67 -6.19 -26.96
C ILE A 383 42.59 -7.14 -26.42
N GLY A 384 41.31 -6.89 -26.75
CA GLY A 384 40.17 -7.63 -26.20
C GLY A 384 39.88 -7.32 -24.75
N ILE A 385 38.84 -7.96 -24.25
CA ILE A 385 38.28 -7.81 -22.89
C ILE A 385 38.26 -9.19 -22.25
N PRO A 386 38.79 -9.36 -21.02
CA PRO A 386 38.67 -10.60 -20.24
C PRO A 386 37.20 -10.99 -20.00
N GLU A 387 36.90 -12.27 -19.91
CA GLU A 387 35.54 -12.76 -19.69
C GLU A 387 34.91 -12.20 -18.41
N GLU A 388 35.70 -12.13 -17.33
CA GLU A 388 35.29 -11.59 -16.02
C GLU A 388 34.90 -10.11 -16.04
N ASP A 389 35.44 -9.35 -17.03
CA ASP A 389 35.21 -7.91 -17.12
C ASP A 389 34.03 -7.54 -18.03
N LYS A 390 33.56 -8.45 -18.90
CA LYS A 390 32.50 -8.16 -19.89
C LYS A 390 31.23 -7.57 -19.32
N ASN A 391 30.83 -8.01 -18.13
CA ASN A 391 29.67 -7.46 -17.44
C ASN A 391 29.97 -6.16 -16.70
N LEU A 392 31.22 -5.90 -16.36
CA LEU A 392 31.65 -4.77 -15.58
C LEU A 392 31.97 -3.52 -16.40
N ILE A 393 32.31 -3.68 -17.69
CA ILE A 393 32.69 -2.55 -18.57
C ILE A 393 31.61 -1.50 -18.77
N TRP A 394 30.34 -1.84 -18.49
CA TRP A 394 29.19 -0.93 -18.57
C TRP A 394 29.07 -0.04 -17.34
N GLY A 395 29.84 -0.33 -16.26
CA GLY A 395 29.89 0.46 -15.04
C GLY A 395 30.61 1.79 -15.25
N ARG A 396 30.20 2.83 -14.50
CA ARG A 396 30.87 4.13 -14.51
C ARG A 396 32.26 4.00 -13.92
N PHE A 397 33.24 4.70 -14.53
CA PHE A 397 34.66 4.70 -14.14
C PHE A 397 35.34 3.33 -14.19
N TYR A 398 34.66 2.32 -14.73
CA TYR A 398 35.24 1.00 -14.83
C TYR A 398 36.31 0.97 -15.93
N GLN A 399 37.45 0.38 -15.64
CA GLN A 399 38.54 0.19 -16.54
C GLN A 399 39.15 -1.19 -16.30
N VAL A 400 39.37 -1.95 -17.36
CA VAL A 400 40.06 -3.25 -17.28
C VAL A 400 41.48 -3.02 -16.72
N ASN A 401 41.79 -3.65 -15.59
CA ASN A 401 43.11 -3.57 -14.94
C ASN A 401 44.14 -4.43 -15.64
N ASP A 402 44.61 -3.99 -16.78
CA ASP A 402 45.78 -4.64 -17.38
C ASP A 402 47.08 -3.92 -16.95
N SER A 403 47.75 -4.50 -15.98
CA SER A 403 49.03 -4.02 -15.46
C SER A 403 50.16 -4.02 -16.47
N ARG A 404 49.97 -4.64 -17.66
CA ARG A 404 50.98 -4.79 -18.72
C ARG A 404 51.01 -3.63 -19.71
N ASN A 405 49.96 -2.81 -19.85
CA ASN A 405 49.85 -1.74 -20.84
C ASN A 405 49.80 -0.32 -20.25
N LYS A 406 50.81 0.07 -19.49
CA LYS A 406 50.95 1.45 -18.94
C LYS A 406 51.04 2.58 -19.97
N LYS A 407 51.15 2.28 -21.28
CA LYS A 407 51.33 3.27 -22.37
C LYS A 407 50.05 3.67 -23.11
N VAL A 408 48.94 2.99 -22.91
CA VAL A 408 47.67 3.37 -23.57
C VAL A 408 47.03 4.48 -22.74
N ASN A 409 46.73 5.63 -23.38
CA ASN A 409 45.96 6.73 -22.75
C ASN A 409 44.61 6.19 -22.27
N LYS A 410 44.54 5.83 -20.97
CA LYS A 410 43.31 5.32 -20.39
C LYS A 410 42.29 6.47 -20.34
N GLY A 411 41.10 6.27 -20.92
CA GLY A 411 39.97 7.19 -20.75
C GLY A 411 39.48 7.16 -19.30
N PHE A 412 38.38 7.84 -19.01
CA PHE A 412 37.83 7.90 -17.67
C PHE A 412 36.90 6.73 -17.34
N GLY A 413 36.59 5.84 -18.27
CA GLY A 413 35.63 4.74 -18.04
C GLY A 413 34.15 5.20 -18.01
N LEU A 414 33.85 6.35 -18.63
CA LEU A 414 32.49 6.88 -18.73
C LEU A 414 31.82 6.61 -20.09
N GLY A 415 32.60 6.32 -21.14
CA GLY A 415 32.04 6.16 -22.50
C GLY A 415 31.10 4.98 -22.66
N LEU A 416 31.43 3.81 -22.11
CA LEU A 416 30.57 2.62 -22.22
C LEU A 416 29.36 2.72 -21.28
N SER A 417 29.47 3.37 -20.13
CA SER A 417 28.30 3.63 -19.28
C SER A 417 27.30 4.60 -19.93
N LEU A 418 27.81 5.56 -20.72
CA LEU A 418 26.97 6.43 -21.54
C LEU A 418 26.27 5.63 -22.66
N VAL A 419 27.00 4.75 -23.34
CA VAL A 419 26.43 3.84 -24.36
C VAL A 419 25.30 3.01 -23.74
N ALA A 420 25.54 2.36 -22.60
CA ALA A 420 24.54 1.55 -21.92
C ALA A 420 23.27 2.37 -21.58
N LYS A 421 23.43 3.63 -21.12
CA LYS A 421 22.30 4.50 -20.82
C LYS A 421 21.51 4.93 -22.05
N ILE A 422 22.19 5.22 -23.17
CA ILE A 422 21.53 5.54 -24.44
C ILE A 422 20.73 4.32 -24.94
N ILE A 423 21.30 3.13 -24.89
CA ILE A 423 20.63 1.88 -25.26
C ILE A 423 19.38 1.65 -24.42
N GLU A 424 19.48 1.80 -23.09
CA GLU A 424 18.35 1.68 -22.17
C GLU A 424 17.20 2.65 -22.55
N GLN A 425 17.53 3.91 -22.79
CA GLN A 425 16.52 4.93 -23.14
C GLN A 425 15.83 4.68 -24.48
N HIS A 426 16.48 3.99 -25.40
CA HIS A 426 15.91 3.63 -26.71
C HIS A 426 15.21 2.27 -26.72
N ASN A 427 15.07 1.59 -25.55
CA ASN A 427 14.55 0.23 -25.44
C ASN A 427 15.26 -0.75 -26.40
N ALA A 428 16.55 -0.51 -26.62
CA ALA A 428 17.43 -1.33 -27.45
C ALA A 428 18.25 -2.30 -26.58
N SER A 429 19.00 -3.18 -27.20
CA SER A 429 19.94 -4.06 -26.51
C SER A 429 21.35 -3.89 -27.05
N ILE A 430 22.35 -4.08 -26.19
CA ILE A 430 23.75 -4.11 -26.57
C ILE A 430 24.44 -5.30 -25.92
N ASP A 431 25.31 -5.95 -26.68
CA ASP A 431 26.10 -7.08 -26.22
C ASP A 431 27.58 -6.92 -26.64
N VAL A 432 28.47 -7.69 -26.01
CA VAL A 432 29.89 -7.65 -26.28
C VAL A 432 30.46 -9.06 -26.46
N GLU A 433 31.03 -9.30 -27.62
CA GLU A 433 31.85 -10.48 -27.90
C GLU A 433 33.32 -10.08 -27.92
N SER A 434 34.12 -10.66 -27.06
CA SER A 434 35.54 -10.30 -26.96
C SER A 434 36.38 -11.48 -26.48
N GLU A 435 37.59 -11.55 -26.97
CA GLU A 435 38.61 -12.50 -26.51
C GLU A 435 39.97 -11.78 -26.42
N LEU A 436 40.70 -12.06 -25.34
CA LEU A 436 41.99 -11.45 -25.11
C LEU A 436 42.94 -11.62 -26.31
N ASN A 437 43.53 -10.51 -26.78
CA ASN A 437 44.44 -10.38 -27.94
C ASN A 437 43.82 -10.69 -29.30
N LYS A 438 42.51 -10.94 -29.40
CA LYS A 438 41.81 -11.10 -30.67
C LYS A 438 40.98 -9.90 -31.05
N GLY A 439 40.55 -9.11 -30.09
CA GLY A 439 39.76 -7.90 -30.30
C GLY A 439 38.40 -7.91 -29.57
N THR A 440 37.60 -6.89 -29.87
CA THR A 440 36.29 -6.70 -29.28
C THR A 440 35.27 -6.37 -30.34
N LYS A 441 34.07 -6.96 -30.24
CA LYS A 441 32.93 -6.67 -31.10
C LYS A 441 31.75 -6.25 -30.22
N PHE A 442 31.26 -5.04 -30.39
CA PHE A 442 30.03 -4.54 -29.79
C PHE A 442 28.87 -4.74 -30.77
N ILE A 443 27.76 -5.29 -30.30
CA ILE A 443 26.57 -5.62 -31.09
C ILE A 443 25.38 -4.90 -30.46
N ALA A 444 24.83 -3.88 -31.15
CA ALA A 444 23.62 -3.19 -30.70
C ALA A 444 22.44 -3.52 -31.62
N LYS A 445 21.27 -3.80 -31.01
CA LYS A 445 20.03 -4.13 -31.70
C LYS A 445 18.95 -3.09 -31.37
N PHE A 446 18.44 -2.44 -32.40
CA PHE A 446 17.35 -1.47 -32.34
C PHE A 446 16.13 -2.00 -33.07
N ILE A 447 14.94 -1.57 -32.66
CA ILE A 447 13.71 -1.87 -33.39
C ILE A 447 13.69 -1.05 -34.68
N LYS A 448 13.55 -1.73 -35.81
CA LYS A 448 13.46 -1.09 -37.15
C LYS A 448 12.11 -0.40 -37.29
N THR A 449 12.11 0.75 -37.93
CA THR A 449 10.90 1.48 -38.29
C THR A 449 10.73 1.45 -39.81
N GLU A 450 9.51 1.15 -40.26
CA GLU A 450 9.16 1.16 -41.71
C GLU A 450 9.29 2.53 -42.36
#